data_cae9365dcc9919fcc6b720e9b8bc246d
#
_entry.id   cae9365dcc9919fcc6b720e9b8bc246d
#
_cell.length_a   1.000
_cell.length_b   1.000
_cell.length_c   1.000
_cell.angle_alpha   90.00
_cell.angle_beta   90.00
_cell.angle_gamma   90.00
#
_symmetry.space_group_name_H-M   'P 1'
#
loop_
_entity.id
_entity.type
_entity.pdbx_description
1 polymer ?
#
loop_
_entity_poly.entity_id
_entity_poly.type
_entity_poly.pdbx_seq_one_letter_code
_entity_poly.pdbx_strand_id
1 'polypeptide(L)'
;ISHMLEVTDILRPHKIPGVTWHAFRTYAERLVYNRLLAGDGEDLRLAPATLTEAHLGLSLLLPSVDRKDDADDHARRAAALSPMDERACLRVVRAIEDSGDLDRAAAETRDFLRIAHTPEAIGVTYYRLAYLRWQLGDTFAAEACYRASINWPSTVTAHALIELHTLLAACGPQLSDLPAEKGAAFVPDNSPTAKNSKVAGPPRADDPVGEALRSCDIPVAPTSEVLEALAEGARAAADEGMFPVARALTLALAGLTRDDAVYDIANSLEGAPDRL
;
A
#
# COMPACT_ATOMS: atom_id res chain seq x y z
N ILE A 1 8.78 24.31 7.50
CA ILE A 1 8.66 23.68 8.83
C ILE A 1 7.69 24.50 9.69
N SER A 2 7.94 25.78 9.96
CA SER A 2 7.09 26.61 10.86
C SER A 2 5.61 26.57 10.52
N HIS A 3 5.26 26.74 9.23
CA HIS A 3 3.87 26.68 8.79
C HIS A 3 3.23 25.29 9.02
N MET A 4 3.96 24.21 8.79
CA MET A 4 3.46 22.84 9.06
C MET A 4 3.24 22.60 10.55
N LEU A 5 4.13 23.12 11.43
CA LEU A 5 3.92 23.07 12.88
C LEU A 5 2.64 23.81 13.30
N GLU A 6 2.43 25.00 12.76
CA GLU A 6 1.22 25.80 12.99
C GLU A 6 -0.04 25.02 12.54
N VAL A 7 -0.02 24.38 11.37
CA VAL A 7 -1.13 23.54 10.89
C VAL A 7 -1.40 22.37 11.84
N THR A 8 -0.36 21.70 12.35
CA THR A 8 -0.56 20.58 13.29
C THR A 8 -1.14 21.02 14.63
N ASP A 9 -0.87 22.25 15.07
CA ASP A 9 -1.45 22.78 16.30
C ASP A 9 -2.91 23.24 16.11
N ILE A 10 -3.21 23.92 15.00
CA ILE A 10 -4.56 24.42 14.68
C ILE A 10 -5.54 23.28 14.43
N LEU A 11 -5.12 22.26 13.65
CA LEU A 11 -5.98 21.15 13.24
C LEU A 11 -6.00 19.99 14.24
N ARG A 12 -5.30 20.13 15.37
CA ARG A 12 -5.21 19.05 16.36
C ARG A 12 -6.60 18.64 16.86
N PRO A 13 -6.99 17.35 16.67
CA PRO A 13 -8.28 16.89 17.17
C PRO A 13 -8.36 17.00 18.70
N HIS A 14 -9.50 17.42 19.21
CA HIS A 14 -9.74 17.40 20.65
C HIS A 14 -9.74 15.96 21.16
N LYS A 15 -9.04 15.70 22.25
CA LYS A 15 -9.10 14.40 22.93
C LYS A 15 -10.48 14.24 23.56
N ILE A 16 -11.31 13.40 22.96
CA ILE A 16 -12.61 13.00 23.48
C ILE A 16 -12.48 11.54 23.90
N PRO A 17 -12.77 11.16 25.16
CA PRO A 17 -12.71 9.77 25.58
C PRO A 17 -13.58 8.86 24.71
N GLY A 18 -13.03 7.74 24.23
CA GLY A 18 -13.75 6.77 23.40
C GLY A 18 -13.88 7.16 21.92
N VAL A 19 -13.35 8.32 21.51
CA VAL A 19 -13.37 8.76 20.10
C VAL A 19 -12.01 8.54 19.47
N THR A 20 -12.00 7.86 18.33
CA THR A 20 -10.83 7.71 17.45
C THR A 20 -10.93 8.66 16.26
N TRP A 21 -9.82 9.31 15.92
CA TRP A 21 -9.77 10.25 14.81
C TRP A 21 -8.89 9.67 13.69
N HIS A 22 -9.50 9.45 12.52
CA HIS A 22 -8.75 9.02 11.33
C HIS A 22 -9.03 9.90 10.12
N ALA A 23 -8.01 10.04 9.27
CA ALA A 23 -8.13 10.68 7.97
C ALA A 23 -8.06 9.61 6.87
N PHE A 24 -9.00 9.67 5.95
CA PHE A 24 -9.06 8.81 4.78
C PHE A 24 -9.10 9.67 3.52
N ARG A 25 -8.35 9.29 2.50
CA ARG A 25 -8.31 9.99 1.20
C ARG A 25 -9.40 9.50 0.27
N THR A 26 -9.84 8.24 0.46
CA THR A 26 -10.80 7.58 -0.42
C THR A 26 -11.84 6.79 0.35
N TYR A 27 -12.95 6.49 -0.31
CA TYR A 27 -13.97 5.59 0.23
C TYR A 27 -13.43 4.17 0.44
N ALA A 28 -12.51 3.72 -0.42
CA ALA A 28 -11.87 2.41 -0.31
C ALA A 28 -11.06 2.30 0.98
N GLU A 29 -10.22 3.31 1.31
CA GLU A 29 -9.48 3.36 2.58
C GLU A 29 -10.40 3.22 3.78
N ARG A 30 -11.46 4.03 3.83
CA ARG A 30 -12.41 4.00 4.95
C ARG A 30 -13.15 2.67 5.06
N LEU A 31 -13.55 2.11 3.93
CA LEU A 31 -14.27 0.84 3.88
C LEU A 31 -13.39 -0.31 4.38
N VAL A 32 -12.16 -0.43 3.85
CA VAL A 32 -11.21 -1.48 4.25
C VAL A 32 -10.84 -1.32 5.74
N TYR A 33 -10.62 -0.09 6.21
CA TYR A 33 -10.40 0.17 7.63
C TYR A 33 -11.57 -0.33 8.49
N ASN A 34 -12.79 0.09 8.16
CA ASN A 34 -13.98 -0.30 8.93
C ASN A 34 -14.21 -1.81 8.94
N ARG A 35 -13.80 -2.51 7.90
CA ARG A 35 -14.01 -3.95 7.79
C ARG A 35 -12.93 -4.78 8.47
N LEU A 36 -11.67 -4.33 8.44
CA LEU A 36 -10.51 -5.13 8.82
C LEU A 36 -9.81 -4.63 10.09
N LEU A 37 -9.92 -3.36 10.44
CA LEU A 37 -9.16 -2.75 11.52
C LEU A 37 -10.01 -2.12 12.62
N ALA A 38 -11.21 -1.61 12.29
CA ALA A 38 -12.07 -0.96 13.27
C ALA A 38 -12.45 -1.91 14.40
N GLY A 39 -12.34 -1.43 15.63
CA GLY A 39 -12.82 -2.15 16.80
C GLY A 39 -14.35 -2.15 16.91
N ASP A 40 -14.93 -3.16 17.56
CA ASP A 40 -16.35 -3.22 17.82
C ASP A 40 -16.82 -1.99 18.62
N GLY A 41 -17.77 -1.24 18.03
CA GLY A 41 -18.33 -0.04 18.67
C GLY A 41 -17.39 1.18 18.69
N GLU A 42 -16.36 1.23 17.86
CA GLU A 42 -15.48 2.38 17.74
C GLU A 42 -16.24 3.63 17.28
N ASP A 43 -16.20 4.71 18.08
CA ASP A 43 -16.68 6.05 17.67
C ASP A 43 -15.62 6.71 16.78
N LEU A 44 -15.67 6.41 15.49
CA LEU A 44 -14.74 6.92 14.49
C LEU A 44 -15.18 8.29 13.97
N ARG A 45 -14.32 9.29 14.11
CA ARG A 45 -14.48 10.63 13.53
C ARG A 45 -13.43 10.94 12.49
N LEU A 46 -13.81 11.74 11.50
CA LEU A 46 -12.90 12.12 10.42
C LEU A 46 -12.03 13.31 10.83
N ALA A 47 -10.72 13.11 10.73
CA ALA A 47 -9.73 14.18 10.81
C ALA A 47 -9.48 14.77 9.41
N PRO A 48 -9.09 16.05 9.31
CA PRO A 48 -8.67 16.63 8.04
C PRO A 48 -7.43 15.92 7.46
N ALA A 49 -7.46 15.54 6.19
CA ALA A 49 -6.32 14.91 5.51
C ALA A 49 -5.05 15.80 5.53
N THR A 50 -5.23 17.12 5.53
CA THR A 50 -4.13 18.10 5.64
C THR A 50 -3.32 17.95 6.92
N LEU A 51 -3.90 17.41 7.99
CA LEU A 51 -3.18 17.13 9.24
C LEU A 51 -2.19 15.99 9.05
N THR A 52 -2.59 14.91 8.37
CA THR A 52 -1.69 13.81 8.01
C THR A 52 -0.56 14.29 7.11
N GLU A 53 -0.87 15.08 6.08
CA GLU A 53 0.14 15.64 5.16
C GLU A 53 1.13 16.55 5.90
N ALA A 54 0.68 17.36 6.86
CA ALA A 54 1.56 18.19 7.67
C ALA A 54 2.50 17.33 8.54
N HIS A 55 1.99 16.28 9.18
CA HIS A 55 2.83 15.35 9.96
C HIS A 55 3.81 14.59 9.06
N LEU A 56 3.39 14.11 7.89
CA LEU A 56 4.29 13.47 6.91
C LEU A 56 5.38 14.43 6.46
N GLY A 57 5.03 15.66 6.08
CA GLY A 57 6.01 16.68 5.68
C GLY A 57 7.03 16.99 6.78
N LEU A 58 6.57 17.12 8.04
CA LEU A 58 7.46 17.33 9.18
C LEU A 58 8.39 16.14 9.40
N SER A 59 7.89 14.90 9.29
CA SER A 59 8.71 13.71 9.42
C SER A 59 9.83 13.61 8.38
N LEU A 60 9.65 14.22 7.21
CA LEU A 60 10.64 14.26 6.14
C LEU A 60 11.64 15.42 6.29
N LEU A 61 11.20 16.58 6.80
CA LEU A 61 11.98 17.79 6.82
C LEU A 61 12.80 17.97 8.11
N LEU A 62 12.31 17.49 9.26
CA LEU A 62 12.97 17.68 10.55
C LEU A 62 14.37 17.04 10.64
N PRO A 63 14.66 15.89 9.99
CA PRO A 63 16.01 15.33 9.99
C PRO A 63 17.06 16.28 9.38
N SER A 64 16.68 17.13 8.42
CA SER A 64 17.60 18.08 7.80
C SER A 64 18.06 19.21 8.73
N VAL A 65 17.41 19.37 9.89
CA VAL A 65 17.72 20.33 10.94
C VAL A 65 18.07 19.65 12.26
N ASP A 66 18.52 18.39 12.18
CA ASP A 66 19.00 17.56 13.30
C ASP A 66 17.94 17.28 14.39
N ARG A 67 16.65 17.19 13.99
CA ARG A 67 15.51 16.91 14.87
C ARG A 67 14.91 15.55 14.54
N LYS A 68 15.68 14.47 14.64
CA LYS A 68 15.25 13.12 14.26
C LYS A 68 14.13 12.57 15.16
N ASP A 69 14.25 12.75 16.48
CA ASP A 69 13.22 12.26 17.43
C ASP A 69 11.85 12.90 17.16
N ASP A 70 11.84 14.20 16.88
CA ASP A 70 10.61 14.90 16.50
C ASP A 70 10.06 14.37 15.15
N ALA A 71 10.94 14.07 14.20
CA ALA A 71 10.52 13.49 12.90
C ALA A 71 9.83 12.13 13.10
N ASP A 72 10.36 11.29 13.97
CA ASP A 72 9.80 9.98 14.30
C ASP A 72 8.45 10.10 15.01
N ASP A 73 8.32 11.08 15.91
CA ASP A 73 7.03 11.39 16.54
C ASP A 73 5.98 11.84 15.51
N HIS A 74 6.37 12.68 14.56
CA HIS A 74 5.48 13.09 13.49
C HIS A 74 5.12 11.93 12.56
N ALA A 75 6.06 11.02 12.24
CA ALA A 75 5.76 9.80 11.48
C ALA A 75 4.71 8.93 12.16
N ARG A 76 4.88 8.67 13.49
CA ARG A 76 3.90 7.90 14.28
C ARG A 76 2.52 8.56 14.33
N ARG A 77 2.47 9.90 14.45
CA ARG A 77 1.20 10.64 14.44
C ARG A 77 0.51 10.57 13.07
N ALA A 78 1.27 10.66 11.97
CA ALA A 78 0.73 10.49 10.63
C ALA A 78 0.13 9.09 10.44
N ALA A 79 0.83 8.04 10.83
CA ALA A 79 0.34 6.67 10.74
C ALA A 79 -0.87 6.40 11.65
N ALA A 80 -0.89 6.97 12.86
CA ALA A 80 -2.05 6.87 13.74
C ALA A 80 -3.28 7.59 13.18
N LEU A 81 -3.11 8.72 12.50
CA LEU A 81 -4.20 9.45 11.84
C LEU A 81 -4.65 8.77 10.54
N SER A 82 -3.74 8.18 9.79
CA SER A 82 -4.04 7.55 8.50
C SER A 82 -3.42 6.15 8.41
N PRO A 83 -3.99 5.18 9.11
CA PRO A 83 -3.44 3.81 9.18
C PRO A 83 -3.50 3.08 7.84
N MET A 84 -4.26 3.59 6.88
CA MET A 84 -4.38 3.06 5.52
C MET A 84 -3.42 3.74 4.52
N ASP A 85 -2.72 4.82 4.91
CA ASP A 85 -1.77 5.55 4.05
C ASP A 85 -0.40 4.86 4.07
N GLU A 86 -0.01 4.23 2.95
CA GLU A 86 1.27 3.55 2.79
C GLU A 86 2.47 4.45 3.10
N ARG A 87 2.39 5.74 2.76
CA ARG A 87 3.48 6.69 3.01
C ARG A 87 3.69 6.89 4.52
N ALA A 88 2.60 7.00 5.28
CA ALA A 88 2.65 7.17 6.72
C ALA A 88 3.20 5.91 7.41
N CYS A 89 2.70 4.73 7.02
CA CYS A 89 3.15 3.45 7.58
C CYS A 89 4.62 3.20 7.26
N LEU A 90 5.06 3.41 6.02
CA LEU A 90 6.45 3.21 5.61
C LEU A 90 7.41 4.24 6.22
N ARG A 91 6.94 5.42 6.61
CA ARG A 91 7.75 6.37 7.40
C ARG A 91 8.02 5.86 8.81
N VAL A 92 7.06 5.21 9.46
CA VAL A 92 7.27 4.53 10.76
C VAL A 92 8.24 3.36 10.59
N VAL A 93 8.05 2.54 9.56
CA VAL A 93 8.98 1.44 9.23
C VAL A 93 10.41 1.97 9.07
N ARG A 94 10.59 3.10 8.38
CA ARG A 94 11.91 3.72 8.22
C ARG A 94 12.52 4.17 9.55
N ALA A 95 11.73 4.76 10.44
CA ALA A 95 12.20 5.15 11.77
C ALA A 95 12.64 3.93 12.61
N ILE A 96 11.90 2.83 12.52
CA ILE A 96 12.25 1.57 13.18
C ILE A 96 13.55 1.00 12.60
N GLU A 97 13.70 1.00 11.27
CA GLU A 97 14.93 0.56 10.60
C GLU A 97 16.14 1.41 11.01
N ASP A 98 15.99 2.75 11.04
CA ASP A 98 17.04 3.67 11.44
C ASP A 98 17.47 3.47 12.92
N SER A 99 16.60 2.88 13.76
CA SER A 99 16.95 2.44 15.13
C SER A 99 17.70 1.10 15.17
N GLY A 100 17.83 0.39 14.03
CA GLY A 100 18.51 -0.89 13.91
C GLY A 100 17.62 -2.12 14.12
N ASP A 101 16.33 -1.96 14.39
CA ASP A 101 15.39 -3.07 14.63
C ASP A 101 14.77 -3.55 13.30
N LEU A 102 15.59 -4.25 12.50
CA LEU A 102 15.19 -4.73 11.18
C LEU A 102 14.07 -5.78 11.22
N ASP A 103 14.05 -6.63 12.22
CA ASP A 103 13.01 -7.65 12.41
C ASP A 103 11.65 -7.00 12.61
N ARG A 104 11.58 -6.00 13.49
CA ARG A 104 10.37 -5.24 13.73
C ARG A 104 9.95 -4.44 12.50
N ALA A 105 10.88 -3.80 11.80
CA ALA A 105 10.59 -3.10 10.56
C ALA A 105 9.99 -4.04 9.50
N ALA A 106 10.53 -5.27 9.37
CA ALA A 106 10.01 -6.28 8.46
C ALA A 106 8.61 -6.77 8.89
N ALA A 107 8.36 -6.96 10.18
CA ALA A 107 7.05 -7.37 10.70
C ALA A 107 5.98 -6.31 10.44
N GLU A 108 6.23 -5.05 10.75
CA GLU A 108 5.31 -3.93 10.48
C GLU A 108 5.00 -3.78 8.97
N THR A 109 6.04 -3.95 8.12
CA THR A 109 5.88 -3.90 6.67
C THR A 109 5.03 -5.06 6.16
N ARG A 110 5.27 -6.28 6.66
CA ARG A 110 4.48 -7.47 6.35
C ARG A 110 3.02 -7.31 6.76
N ASP A 111 2.78 -6.79 7.95
CA ASP A 111 1.42 -6.63 8.47
C ASP A 111 0.62 -5.59 7.67
N PHE A 112 1.29 -4.55 7.15
CA PHE A 112 0.64 -3.60 6.26
C PHE A 112 0.18 -4.23 4.92
N LEU A 113 0.87 -5.26 4.41
CA LEU A 113 0.42 -6.00 3.21
C LEU A 113 -0.97 -6.61 3.35
N ARG A 114 -1.41 -6.93 4.58
CA ARG A 114 -2.73 -7.52 4.84
C ARG A 114 -3.88 -6.57 4.51
N ILE A 115 -3.61 -5.26 4.54
CA ILE A 115 -4.60 -4.20 4.32
C ILE A 115 -4.29 -3.31 3.12
N ALA A 116 -3.19 -3.59 2.43
CA ALA A 116 -2.81 -2.83 1.23
C ALA A 116 -3.88 -3.00 0.14
N HIS A 117 -4.46 -1.90 -0.29
CA HIS A 117 -5.67 -1.86 -1.11
C HIS A 117 -5.53 -1.04 -2.39
N THR A 118 -4.30 -0.69 -2.76
CA THR A 118 -3.97 -0.05 -4.05
C THR A 118 -2.75 -0.72 -4.67
N PRO A 119 -2.65 -0.74 -6.02
CA PRO A 119 -1.46 -1.26 -6.70
C PRO A 119 -0.16 -0.61 -6.23
N GLU A 120 -0.16 0.71 -6.02
CA GLU A 120 0.99 1.47 -5.50
C GLU A 120 1.38 0.98 -4.10
N ALA A 121 0.41 0.92 -3.16
CA ALA A 121 0.65 0.50 -1.79
C ALA A 121 1.24 -0.93 -1.73
N ILE A 122 0.71 -1.85 -2.55
CA ILE A 122 1.20 -3.23 -2.62
C ILE A 122 2.63 -3.26 -3.18
N GLY A 123 2.88 -2.58 -4.29
CA GLY A 123 4.18 -2.56 -4.96
C GLY A 123 5.29 -1.99 -4.07
N VAL A 124 5.06 -0.82 -3.45
CA VAL A 124 6.05 -0.18 -2.57
C VAL A 124 6.27 -0.97 -1.28
N THR A 125 5.24 -1.63 -0.76
CA THR A 125 5.35 -2.42 0.48
C THR A 125 6.14 -3.70 0.24
N TYR A 126 5.88 -4.43 -0.86
CA TYR A 126 6.71 -5.58 -1.24
C TYR A 126 8.16 -5.17 -1.49
N TYR A 127 8.40 -4.06 -2.18
CA TYR A 127 9.75 -3.53 -2.40
C TYR A 127 10.48 -3.28 -1.08
N ARG A 128 9.79 -2.63 -0.13
CA ARG A 128 10.38 -2.33 1.18
C ARG A 128 10.66 -3.61 1.98
N LEU A 129 9.72 -4.56 1.97
CA LEU A 129 9.90 -5.84 2.65
C LEU A 129 11.04 -6.65 2.04
N ALA A 130 11.19 -6.63 0.71
CA ALA A 130 12.29 -7.29 0.00
C ALA A 130 13.65 -6.77 0.49
N TYR A 131 13.81 -5.44 0.55
CA TYR A 131 15.03 -4.82 1.06
C TYR A 131 15.33 -5.25 2.50
N LEU A 132 14.34 -5.20 3.40
CA LEU A 132 14.51 -5.58 4.80
C LEU A 132 14.88 -7.06 4.96
N ARG A 133 14.23 -7.96 4.20
CA ARG A 133 14.55 -9.39 4.17
C ARG A 133 15.98 -9.63 3.67
N TRP A 134 16.41 -8.88 2.65
CA TRP A 134 17.79 -8.97 2.18
C TRP A 134 18.79 -8.53 3.25
N GLN A 135 18.53 -7.42 3.95
CA GLN A 135 19.38 -6.95 5.06
C GLN A 135 19.44 -7.97 6.22
N LEU A 136 18.37 -8.71 6.45
CA LEU A 136 18.29 -9.81 7.43
C LEU A 136 18.96 -11.13 6.95
N GLY A 137 19.46 -11.17 5.71
CA GLY A 137 20.08 -12.36 5.11
C GLY A 137 19.08 -13.39 4.54
N ASP A 138 17.78 -13.11 4.57
CA ASP A 138 16.74 -13.97 4.01
C ASP A 138 16.57 -13.68 2.51
N THR A 139 17.51 -14.20 1.72
CA THR A 139 17.58 -13.95 0.27
C THR A 139 16.43 -14.59 -0.49
N PHE A 140 15.87 -15.69 -0.01
CA PHE A 140 14.72 -16.36 -0.63
C PHE A 140 13.45 -15.49 -0.51
N ALA A 141 13.12 -15.02 0.70
CA ALA A 141 11.99 -14.11 0.89
C ALA A 141 12.21 -12.76 0.18
N ALA A 142 13.46 -12.26 0.14
CA ALA A 142 13.80 -11.04 -0.58
C ALA A 142 13.51 -11.16 -2.09
N GLU A 143 13.94 -12.26 -2.73
CA GLU A 143 13.66 -12.51 -4.14
C GLU A 143 12.16 -12.60 -4.41
N ALA A 144 11.41 -13.34 -3.57
CA ALA A 144 9.96 -13.46 -3.71
C ALA A 144 9.27 -12.09 -3.63
N CYS A 145 9.66 -11.26 -2.67
CA CYS A 145 9.10 -9.92 -2.50
C CYS A 145 9.47 -8.96 -3.64
N TYR A 146 10.72 -8.96 -4.15
CA TYR A 146 11.08 -8.15 -5.31
C TYR A 146 10.27 -8.56 -6.55
N ARG A 147 10.14 -9.88 -6.82
CA ARG A 147 9.32 -10.38 -7.93
C ARG A 147 7.84 -10.00 -7.77
N ALA A 148 7.31 -10.07 -6.56
CA ALA A 148 5.96 -9.60 -6.28
C ALA A 148 5.82 -8.10 -6.52
N SER A 149 6.79 -7.29 -6.08
CA SER A 149 6.78 -5.83 -6.26
C SER A 149 6.73 -5.41 -7.74
N ILE A 150 7.58 -6.00 -8.59
CA ILE A 150 7.64 -5.64 -10.03
C ILE A 150 6.36 -5.99 -10.79
N ASN A 151 5.53 -6.88 -10.27
CA ASN A 151 4.23 -7.20 -10.84
C ASN A 151 3.16 -6.13 -10.57
N TRP A 152 3.46 -5.15 -9.71
CA TRP A 152 2.53 -4.05 -9.41
C TRP A 152 3.03 -2.75 -10.00
N PRO A 153 2.16 -1.99 -10.73
CA PRO A 153 2.53 -0.66 -11.21
C PRO A 153 2.72 0.26 -10.00
N SER A 154 3.95 0.66 -9.77
CA SER A 154 4.31 1.52 -8.64
C SER A 154 5.51 2.41 -8.97
N THR A 155 5.70 3.47 -8.19
CA THR A 155 6.83 4.39 -8.32
C THR A 155 8.18 3.73 -8.12
N VAL A 156 8.22 2.56 -7.46
CA VAL A 156 9.46 1.82 -7.15
C VAL A 156 9.74 0.65 -8.09
N THR A 157 8.90 0.38 -9.09
CA THR A 157 9.04 -0.79 -9.98
C THR A 157 10.43 -0.90 -10.62
N ALA A 158 10.97 0.22 -11.11
CA ALA A 158 12.31 0.24 -11.72
C ALA A 158 13.42 -0.04 -10.68
N HIS A 159 13.29 0.47 -9.47
CA HIS A 159 14.24 0.22 -8.39
C HIS A 159 14.18 -1.25 -7.94
N ALA A 160 12.97 -1.80 -7.78
CA ALA A 160 12.76 -3.21 -7.44
C ALA A 160 13.42 -4.14 -8.47
N LEU A 161 13.32 -3.83 -9.76
CA LEU A 161 13.96 -4.59 -10.82
C LEU A 161 15.49 -4.54 -10.72
N ILE A 162 16.07 -3.36 -10.51
CA ILE A 162 17.53 -3.19 -10.37
C ILE A 162 18.05 -3.95 -9.13
N GLU A 163 17.36 -3.83 -7.99
CA GLU A 163 17.77 -4.51 -6.77
C GLU A 163 17.60 -6.04 -6.87
N LEU A 164 16.54 -6.52 -7.53
CA LEU A 164 16.38 -7.94 -7.83
C LEU A 164 17.57 -8.46 -8.64
N HIS A 165 17.96 -7.77 -9.71
CA HIS A 165 19.14 -8.16 -10.49
C HIS A 165 20.43 -8.17 -9.65
N THR A 166 20.59 -7.21 -8.76
CA THR A 166 21.74 -7.16 -7.85
C THR A 166 21.74 -8.32 -6.87
N LEU A 167 20.60 -8.67 -6.30
CA LEU A 167 20.42 -9.83 -5.42
C LEU A 167 20.76 -11.13 -6.16
N LEU A 168 20.20 -11.33 -7.36
CA LEU A 168 20.44 -12.53 -8.16
C LEU A 168 21.90 -12.66 -8.59
N ALA A 169 22.59 -11.56 -8.90
CA ALA A 169 24.01 -11.56 -9.20
C ALA A 169 24.88 -11.91 -8.00
N ALA A 170 24.48 -11.50 -6.80
CA ALA A 170 25.22 -11.74 -5.56
C ALA A 170 25.01 -13.16 -4.99
N CYS A 171 23.77 -13.68 -5.03
CA CYS A 171 23.38 -14.91 -4.32
C CYS A 171 22.93 -16.04 -5.26
N GLY A 172 22.76 -15.78 -6.56
CA GLY A 172 22.09 -16.66 -7.50
C GLY A 172 20.57 -16.70 -7.29
N PRO A 173 19.82 -17.27 -8.24
CA PRO A 173 18.37 -17.42 -8.12
C PRO A 173 18.04 -18.42 -7.01
N GLN A 174 17.18 -18.05 -6.11
CA GLN A 174 16.69 -18.88 -5.00
C GLN A 174 15.38 -19.60 -5.37
N LEU A 175 14.60 -19.00 -6.28
CA LEU A 175 13.37 -19.55 -6.85
C LEU A 175 13.70 -20.26 -8.16
N SER A 176 14.14 -21.53 -8.07
CA SER A 176 14.76 -22.30 -9.16
C SER A 176 13.84 -22.55 -10.36
N ASP A 177 12.53 -22.53 -10.17
CA ASP A 177 11.53 -22.90 -11.20
C ASP A 177 10.93 -21.70 -11.94
N LEU A 178 11.34 -20.48 -11.58
CA LEU A 178 10.92 -19.30 -12.31
C LEU A 178 11.88 -19.05 -13.48
N PRO A 179 11.35 -18.90 -14.72
CA PRO A 179 12.20 -18.52 -15.83
C PRO A 179 12.96 -17.25 -15.45
N ALA A 180 14.29 -17.28 -15.57
CA ALA A 180 15.09 -16.07 -15.54
C ALA A 180 14.44 -15.14 -16.57
N GLU A 181 13.79 -14.08 -16.11
CA GLU A 181 13.20 -13.09 -17.00
C GLU A 181 14.35 -12.64 -17.91
N LYS A 182 14.28 -13.06 -19.16
CA LYS A 182 15.18 -12.56 -20.21
C LYS A 182 14.96 -11.07 -20.18
N GLY A 183 15.99 -10.33 -19.72
CA GLY A 183 15.93 -8.91 -19.49
C GLY A 183 15.10 -8.19 -20.53
N ALA A 184 13.84 -8.02 -20.24
CA ALA A 184 13.02 -7.05 -20.92
C ALA A 184 13.61 -5.71 -20.49
N ALA A 185 14.48 -5.16 -21.36
CA ALA A 185 14.90 -3.80 -21.23
C ALA A 185 13.60 -2.98 -21.10
N PHE A 186 13.35 -2.46 -19.90
CA PHE A 186 12.28 -1.52 -19.68
C PHE A 186 12.62 -0.29 -20.52
N VAL A 187 12.11 -0.27 -21.74
CA VAL A 187 12.00 0.93 -22.55
C VAL A 187 10.66 1.52 -22.14
N PRO A 188 10.63 2.69 -21.46
CA PRO A 188 9.37 3.37 -21.21
C PRO A 188 8.79 3.75 -22.55
N ASP A 189 7.86 2.93 -23.06
CA ASP A 189 7.11 3.25 -24.25
C ASP A 189 6.02 4.25 -23.87
N ASN A 190 6.30 5.53 -24.10
CA ASN A 190 5.35 6.62 -24.00
C ASN A 190 4.32 6.64 -25.14
N SER A 191 4.19 5.57 -25.91
CA SER A 191 3.24 5.47 -27.01
C SER A 191 1.83 5.15 -26.51
N PRO A 192 0.78 5.87 -26.96
CA PRO A 192 -0.60 5.61 -26.55
C PRO A 192 -1.18 4.29 -27.09
N THR A 193 -0.36 3.44 -27.72
CA THR A 193 -0.73 2.15 -28.31
C THR A 193 -0.18 0.93 -27.56
N ALA A 194 0.42 1.08 -26.37
CA ALA A 194 0.92 -0.04 -25.57
C ALA A 194 -0.20 -0.93 -24.99
N LYS A 195 -1.13 -1.39 -25.84
CA LYS A 195 -2.22 -2.33 -25.48
C LYS A 195 -1.75 -3.79 -25.36
N ASN A 196 -0.47 -4.10 -25.49
CA ASN A 196 0.02 -5.50 -25.54
C ASN A 196 1.29 -5.79 -24.74
N SER A 197 1.66 -4.99 -23.77
CA SER A 197 2.63 -5.45 -22.79
C SER A 197 1.90 -6.43 -21.85
N LYS A 198 2.14 -7.73 -22.00
CA LYS A 198 1.74 -8.73 -21.01
C LYS A 198 2.59 -8.50 -19.75
N VAL A 199 2.28 -7.45 -19.00
CA VAL A 199 2.72 -7.37 -17.62
C VAL A 199 2.10 -8.57 -16.92
N ALA A 200 2.92 -9.38 -16.29
CA ALA A 200 2.44 -10.53 -15.52
C ALA A 200 1.33 -10.03 -14.57
N GLY A 201 0.27 -10.81 -14.45
CA GLY A 201 -0.83 -10.49 -13.54
C GLY A 201 -0.34 -10.38 -12.09
N PRO A 202 -1.19 -9.91 -11.15
CA PRO A 202 -0.85 -9.90 -9.74
C PRO A 202 -0.42 -11.32 -9.30
N PRO A 203 0.53 -11.45 -8.35
CA PRO A 203 0.89 -12.75 -7.81
C PRO A 203 -0.36 -13.48 -7.33
N ARG A 204 -0.53 -14.71 -7.77
CA ARG A 204 -1.63 -15.57 -7.31
C ARG A 204 -1.11 -16.54 -6.27
N ALA A 205 -1.98 -16.99 -5.40
CA ALA A 205 -1.59 -17.98 -4.39
C ALA A 205 -1.09 -19.31 -5.00
N ASP A 206 -1.49 -19.64 -6.22
CA ASP A 206 -1.14 -20.84 -6.94
C ASP A 206 0.05 -20.68 -7.91
N ASP A 207 0.64 -19.48 -8.00
CA ASP A 207 1.87 -19.26 -8.77
C ASP A 207 3.13 -19.42 -7.89
N PRO A 208 4.31 -19.66 -8.49
CA PRO A 208 5.55 -19.89 -7.74
C PRO A 208 5.94 -18.73 -6.81
N VAL A 209 5.66 -17.48 -7.18
CA VAL A 209 5.93 -16.30 -6.33
C VAL A 209 4.98 -16.30 -5.13
N GLY A 210 3.69 -16.54 -5.38
CA GLY A 210 2.67 -16.61 -4.31
C GLY A 210 2.94 -17.78 -3.34
N GLU A 211 3.42 -18.93 -3.84
CA GLU A 211 3.81 -20.05 -3.01
C GLU A 211 5.05 -19.71 -2.15
N ALA A 212 6.06 -19.07 -2.75
CA ALA A 212 7.24 -18.62 -2.02
C ALA A 212 6.90 -17.60 -0.93
N LEU A 213 6.04 -16.60 -1.22
CA LEU A 213 5.58 -15.64 -0.22
C LEU A 213 4.90 -16.34 0.96
N ARG A 214 3.98 -17.27 0.69
CA ARG A 214 3.29 -18.03 1.75
C ARG A 214 4.25 -18.88 2.59
N SER A 215 5.25 -19.51 1.97
CA SER A 215 6.24 -20.31 2.70
C SER A 215 7.08 -19.47 3.67
N CYS A 216 7.18 -18.15 3.43
CA CYS A 216 7.85 -17.18 4.29
C CYS A 216 6.91 -16.44 5.25
N ASP A 217 5.65 -16.89 5.40
CA ASP A 217 4.61 -16.17 6.18
C ASP A 217 4.40 -14.72 5.72
N ILE A 218 4.49 -14.48 4.41
CA ILE A 218 4.25 -13.18 3.79
C ILE A 218 2.89 -13.22 3.08
N PRO A 219 1.98 -12.26 3.35
CA PRO A 219 0.69 -12.21 2.68
C PRO A 219 0.83 -12.07 1.16
N VAL A 220 0.00 -12.79 0.41
CA VAL A 220 -0.15 -12.57 -1.03
C VAL A 220 -1.20 -11.46 -1.21
N ALA A 221 -0.72 -10.25 -1.44
CA ALA A 221 -1.59 -9.07 -1.60
C ALA A 221 -2.01 -8.88 -3.07
N PRO A 222 -3.25 -8.39 -3.32
CA PRO A 222 -4.26 -8.07 -2.31
C PRO A 222 -4.80 -9.33 -1.65
N THR A 223 -5.10 -9.26 -0.35
CA THR A 223 -5.72 -10.38 0.37
C THR A 223 -7.18 -10.57 -0.04
N SER A 224 -7.73 -11.78 0.18
CA SER A 224 -9.15 -12.07 -0.07
C SER A 224 -10.07 -11.12 0.67
N GLU A 225 -9.72 -10.81 1.93
CA GLU A 225 -10.49 -9.94 2.80
C GLU A 225 -10.59 -8.51 2.25
N VAL A 226 -9.51 -7.97 1.68
CA VAL A 226 -9.51 -6.66 1.01
C VAL A 226 -10.40 -6.69 -0.22
N LEU A 227 -10.27 -7.73 -1.07
CA LEU A 227 -11.08 -7.86 -2.29
C LEU A 227 -12.56 -8.03 -1.95
N GLU A 228 -12.91 -8.86 -0.96
CA GLU A 228 -14.28 -9.07 -0.49
C GLU A 228 -14.87 -7.77 0.08
N ALA A 229 -14.12 -7.05 0.92
CA ALA A 229 -14.57 -5.78 1.46
C ALA A 229 -14.93 -4.78 0.35
N LEU A 230 -14.06 -4.62 -0.65
CA LEU A 230 -14.31 -3.72 -1.78
C LEU A 230 -15.50 -4.16 -2.63
N ALA A 231 -15.63 -5.47 -2.91
CA ALA A 231 -16.73 -6.02 -3.70
C ALA A 231 -18.08 -5.89 -2.99
N GLU A 232 -18.15 -6.19 -1.69
CA GLU A 232 -19.35 -6.04 -0.88
C GLU A 232 -19.76 -4.57 -0.75
N GLY A 233 -18.78 -3.69 -0.46
CA GLY A 233 -19.04 -2.26 -0.36
C GLY A 233 -19.52 -1.64 -1.67
N ALA A 234 -18.96 -2.06 -2.81
CA ALA A 234 -19.41 -1.60 -4.13
C ALA A 234 -20.85 -2.00 -4.40
N ARG A 235 -21.24 -3.25 -4.06
CA ARG A 235 -22.62 -3.72 -4.22
C ARG A 235 -23.57 -2.96 -3.30
N ALA A 236 -23.24 -2.84 -2.01
CA ALA A 236 -24.07 -2.12 -1.05
C ALA A 236 -24.30 -0.67 -1.48
N ALA A 237 -23.25 0.04 -1.92
CA ALA A 237 -23.37 1.39 -2.42
C ALA A 237 -24.25 1.49 -3.68
N ALA A 238 -24.18 0.50 -4.58
CA ALA A 238 -25.04 0.45 -5.78
C ALA A 238 -26.52 0.19 -5.40
N ASP A 239 -26.77 -0.72 -4.47
CA ASP A 239 -28.12 -1.05 -3.97
C ASP A 239 -28.79 0.16 -3.28
N GLU A 240 -27.99 0.96 -2.57
CA GLU A 240 -28.43 2.22 -1.94
C GLU A 240 -28.55 3.39 -2.93
N GLY A 241 -28.15 3.21 -4.18
CA GLY A 241 -28.20 4.24 -5.22
C GLY A 241 -27.05 5.25 -5.15
N MET A 242 -26.01 4.99 -4.36
CA MET A 242 -24.79 5.82 -4.23
C MET A 242 -23.80 5.48 -5.37
N PHE A 243 -24.18 5.73 -6.62
CA PHE A 243 -23.42 5.27 -7.80
C PHE A 243 -22.00 5.82 -7.90
N PRO A 244 -21.69 7.08 -7.54
CA PRO A 244 -20.30 7.56 -7.50
C PRO A 244 -19.43 6.79 -6.53
N VAL A 245 -19.94 6.41 -5.36
CA VAL A 245 -19.24 5.59 -4.37
C VAL A 245 -19.05 4.17 -4.89
N ALA A 246 -20.13 3.54 -5.42
CA ALA A 246 -20.06 2.23 -6.02
C ALA A 246 -19.02 2.17 -7.14
N ARG A 247 -18.99 3.18 -8.02
CA ARG A 247 -18.00 3.31 -9.09
C ARG A 247 -16.58 3.41 -8.54
N ALA A 248 -16.34 4.25 -7.53
CA ALA A 248 -15.02 4.42 -6.94
C ALA A 248 -14.48 3.10 -6.33
N LEU A 249 -15.34 2.36 -5.62
CA LEU A 249 -15.00 1.06 -5.04
C LEU A 249 -14.76 -0.01 -6.12
N THR A 250 -15.60 -0.03 -7.17
CA THR A 250 -15.43 -0.94 -8.31
C THR A 250 -14.13 -0.65 -9.07
N LEU A 251 -13.75 0.63 -9.25
CA LEU A 251 -12.45 0.99 -9.85
C LEU A 251 -11.26 0.56 -8.99
N ALA A 252 -11.37 0.69 -7.66
CA ALA A 252 -10.34 0.19 -6.76
C ALA A 252 -10.18 -1.34 -6.88
N LEU A 253 -11.30 -2.07 -6.91
CA LEU A 253 -11.33 -3.52 -7.11
C LEU A 253 -10.73 -3.91 -8.48
N ALA A 254 -11.12 -3.21 -9.55
CA ALA A 254 -10.61 -3.45 -10.90
C ALA A 254 -9.09 -3.24 -10.98
N GLY A 255 -8.56 -2.20 -10.33
CA GLY A 255 -7.12 -1.94 -10.25
C GLY A 255 -6.34 -3.04 -9.54
N LEU A 256 -6.96 -3.73 -8.57
CA LEU A 256 -6.36 -4.83 -7.83
C LEU A 256 -6.49 -6.17 -8.56
N THR A 257 -7.64 -6.45 -9.16
CA THR A 257 -7.89 -7.72 -9.87
C THR A 257 -7.35 -7.71 -11.30
N ARG A 258 -7.19 -6.52 -11.90
CA ARG A 258 -6.90 -6.32 -13.33
C ARG A 258 -7.86 -7.08 -14.24
N ASP A 259 -9.10 -7.13 -13.85
CA ASP A 259 -10.18 -7.79 -14.58
C ASP A 259 -10.94 -6.75 -15.41
N ASP A 260 -10.90 -6.92 -16.73
CA ASP A 260 -11.56 -6.01 -17.68
C ASP A 260 -13.08 -5.99 -17.45
N ALA A 261 -13.69 -7.11 -17.03
CA ALA A 261 -15.12 -7.14 -16.72
C ALA A 261 -15.48 -6.25 -15.51
N VAL A 262 -14.60 -6.15 -14.52
CA VAL A 262 -14.78 -5.24 -13.38
C VAL A 262 -14.63 -3.78 -13.81
N TYR A 263 -13.70 -3.48 -14.72
CA TYR A 263 -13.59 -2.14 -15.34
C TYR A 263 -14.85 -1.77 -16.13
N ASP A 264 -15.41 -2.71 -16.88
CA ASP A 264 -16.65 -2.47 -17.65
C ASP A 264 -17.84 -2.17 -16.74
N ILE A 265 -17.93 -2.88 -15.59
CA ILE A 265 -18.94 -2.57 -14.57
C ILE A 265 -18.74 -1.14 -14.04
N ALA A 266 -17.52 -0.75 -13.68
CA ALA A 266 -17.22 0.58 -13.19
C ALA A 266 -17.59 1.68 -14.22
N ASN A 267 -17.31 1.42 -15.49
CA ASN A 267 -17.65 2.34 -16.59
C ASN A 267 -19.15 2.45 -16.79
N SER A 268 -19.90 1.38 -16.58
CA SER A 268 -21.38 1.41 -16.68
C SER A 268 -22.04 2.30 -15.61
N LEU A 269 -21.33 2.58 -14.52
CA LEU A 269 -21.79 3.46 -13.43
C LEU A 269 -21.39 4.93 -13.68
N GLU A 270 -20.64 5.24 -14.77
CA GLU A 270 -20.23 6.60 -15.09
C GLU A 270 -21.42 7.50 -15.45
N GLY A 271 -21.52 8.66 -14.79
CA GLY A 271 -22.59 9.61 -15.02
C GLY A 271 -23.95 9.18 -14.46
N ALA A 272 -24.07 8.06 -13.79
CA ALA A 272 -25.29 7.71 -13.09
C ALA A 272 -25.55 8.69 -11.93
N PRO A 273 -26.73 9.35 -11.86
CA PRO A 273 -27.02 10.29 -10.79
C PRO A 273 -27.30 9.52 -9.48
N ASP A 274 -26.90 10.13 -8.36
CA ASP A 274 -27.35 9.63 -7.05
C ASP A 274 -28.87 9.60 -6.97
N ARG A 275 -29.40 8.55 -6.36
CA ARG A 275 -30.86 8.40 -6.12
C ARG A 275 -31.26 8.89 -4.72
N LEU A 276 -30.37 9.66 -4.05
CA LEU A 276 -30.62 10.25 -2.73
C LEU A 276 -31.65 11.39 -2.81
#